data_378bc821a833cf757d50daba5d6b4be6
#
_entry.id   378bc821a833cf757d50daba5d6b4be6
#
_cell.length_a   1.000
_cell.length_b   1.000
_cell.length_c   1.000
_cell.angle_alpha   90.00
_cell.angle_beta   90.00
_cell.angle_gamma   90.00
#
_symmetry.space_group_name_H-M   'P 1'
#
loop_
_entity.id
_entity.type
_entity.pdbx_description
1 polymer ?
#
loop_
_entity_poly.entity_id
_entity_poly.type
_entity_poly.pdbx_seq_one_letter_code
_entity_poly.pdbx_strand_id
1 'polypeptide(L)'
;RQMCIRDRSDPPLSSVNLNIVKGGYEAAQLIERLMRDKEASCEDVVIHPTTITNRLSTDIYSTGDPYILVALKYIHQNLATKITVEDVVRQVPLSRRLLEIHFKQVTGSSIYQYIFNLRMERFSQLLLESSEPIADIAMSVGLSDYKNLARQFKLWKKYTPAEYRKIHRVK
;
A
#
# COMPACT_ATOMS: atom_id res chain seq x y z
N ARG A 1 -18.50 2.83 7.22
CA ARG A 1 -17.04 2.80 6.98
C ARG A 1 -16.35 2.76 8.33
N GLN A 2 -15.90 1.59 8.76
CA GLN A 2 -14.98 1.50 9.91
C GLN A 2 -13.66 2.15 9.49
N MET A 3 -13.46 3.39 9.95
CA MET A 3 -12.15 4.04 9.83
C MET A 3 -11.17 3.29 10.74
N CYS A 4 -10.22 2.63 10.12
CA CYS A 4 -9.24 1.80 10.83
C CYS A 4 -8.37 2.67 11.75
N ILE A 5 -8.17 2.24 13.00
CA ILE A 5 -7.29 2.89 14.00
C ILE A 5 -5.89 3.14 13.40
N ARG A 6 -5.42 2.24 12.54
CA ARG A 6 -4.12 2.33 11.85
C ARG A 6 -3.94 3.58 10.98
N ASP A 7 -5.04 4.11 10.43
CA ASP A 7 -5.03 5.30 9.56
C ASP A 7 -5.25 6.59 10.38
N ARG A 8 -5.74 6.47 11.62
CA ARG A 8 -6.02 7.59 12.54
C ARG A 8 -4.90 7.88 13.53
N SER A 9 -3.97 6.93 13.72
CA SER A 9 -2.80 7.17 14.57
C SER A 9 -1.92 8.27 13.98
N ASP A 10 -1.30 9.06 14.83
CA ASP A 10 -0.28 10.03 14.43
C ASP A 10 1.06 9.62 15.05
N PRO A 11 2.00 9.13 14.26
CA PRO A 11 1.94 8.87 12.81
C PRO A 11 1.10 7.63 12.44
N PRO A 12 0.57 7.57 11.18
CA PRO A 12 -0.15 6.39 10.70
C PRO A 12 0.71 5.13 10.76
N LEU A 13 0.14 4.04 11.31
CA LEU A 13 0.88 2.81 11.59
C LEU A 13 1.05 1.94 10.34
N SER A 14 2.28 1.53 10.07
CA SER A 14 2.57 0.44 9.13
C SER A 14 1.97 -0.87 9.63
N SER A 15 1.55 -1.71 8.71
CA SER A 15 0.86 -2.94 9.08
C SER A 15 1.12 -4.07 8.11
N VAL A 16 1.12 -5.28 8.63
CA VAL A 16 1.10 -6.52 7.85
C VAL A 16 -0.35 -6.88 7.59
N ASN A 17 -0.71 -7.05 6.33
CA ASN A 17 -2.04 -7.48 5.92
C ASN A 17 -2.06 -9.00 5.79
N LEU A 18 -2.94 -9.64 6.56
CA LEU A 18 -3.22 -11.06 6.47
C LEU A 18 -4.44 -11.29 5.59
N ASN A 19 -4.48 -12.40 4.86
CA ASN A 19 -5.67 -12.80 4.10
C ASN A 19 -6.69 -13.47 5.03
N ILE A 20 -7.31 -12.66 5.92
CA ILE A 20 -8.26 -13.15 6.94
C ILE A 20 -9.49 -13.79 6.29
N VAL A 21 -9.95 -13.27 5.15
CA VAL A 21 -11.11 -13.81 4.43
C VAL A 21 -10.83 -15.24 3.94
N LYS A 22 -9.65 -15.45 3.34
CA LYS A 22 -9.21 -16.78 2.91
C LYS A 22 -9.06 -17.72 4.10
N GLY A 23 -8.40 -17.25 5.18
CA GLY A 23 -8.24 -18.05 6.40
C GLY A 23 -9.58 -18.44 7.03
N GLY A 24 -10.55 -17.53 7.08
CA GLY A 24 -11.91 -17.83 7.54
C GLY A 24 -12.62 -18.87 6.68
N TYR A 25 -12.47 -18.80 5.36
CA TYR A 25 -13.03 -19.77 4.45
C TYR A 25 -12.38 -21.16 4.62
N GLU A 26 -11.06 -21.24 4.70
CA GLU A 26 -10.33 -22.49 4.94
C GLU A 26 -10.67 -23.11 6.30
N ALA A 27 -10.82 -22.29 7.35
CA ALA A 27 -11.26 -22.74 8.65
C ALA A 27 -12.69 -23.31 8.61
N ALA A 28 -13.61 -22.65 7.90
CA ALA A 28 -14.97 -23.16 7.71
C ALA A 28 -15.01 -24.49 6.97
N GLN A 29 -14.19 -24.63 5.92
CA GLN A 29 -14.06 -25.91 5.19
C GLN A 29 -13.50 -27.03 6.09
N LEU A 30 -12.52 -26.71 6.92
CA LEU A 30 -11.97 -27.67 7.88
C LEU A 30 -13.05 -28.13 8.86
N ILE A 31 -13.82 -27.21 9.43
CA ILE A 31 -14.93 -27.53 10.35
C ILE A 31 -15.97 -28.42 9.63
N GLU A 32 -16.37 -28.07 8.41
CA GLU A 32 -17.32 -28.89 7.64
C GLU A 32 -16.80 -30.32 7.41
N ARG A 33 -15.49 -30.46 7.09
CA ARG A 33 -14.84 -31.77 6.93
C ARG A 33 -14.86 -32.58 8.22
N LEU A 34 -14.48 -31.95 9.35
CA LEU A 34 -14.49 -32.62 10.67
C LEU A 34 -15.89 -33.00 11.16
N MET A 35 -16.90 -32.23 10.77
CA MET A 35 -18.32 -32.59 11.07
C MET A 35 -18.81 -33.79 10.28
N ARG A 36 -18.34 -33.97 9.05
CA ARG A 36 -18.71 -35.10 8.18
C ARG A 36 -17.94 -36.37 8.52
N ASP A 37 -16.69 -36.25 8.85
CA ASP A 37 -15.77 -37.34 9.13
C ASP A 37 -15.05 -37.09 10.47
N LYS A 38 -15.47 -37.87 11.48
CA LYS A 38 -14.93 -37.76 12.84
C LYS A 38 -13.47 -38.26 12.97
N GLU A 39 -12.98 -39.01 11.98
CA GLU A 39 -11.61 -39.51 11.93
C GLU A 39 -10.73 -38.66 11.03
N ALA A 40 -11.25 -37.57 10.45
CA ALA A 40 -10.47 -36.64 9.65
C ALA A 40 -9.37 -35.98 10.49
N SER A 41 -8.17 -35.93 9.92
CA SER A 41 -7.05 -35.24 10.58
C SER A 41 -7.34 -33.74 10.78
N CYS A 42 -7.10 -33.25 11.98
CA CYS A 42 -7.17 -31.83 12.28
C CYS A 42 -5.82 -31.19 11.88
N GLU A 43 -5.82 -30.47 10.78
CA GLU A 43 -4.66 -29.71 10.30
C GLU A 43 -4.80 -28.23 10.66
N ASP A 44 -3.70 -27.59 10.98
CA ASP A 44 -3.69 -26.14 11.28
C ASP A 44 -3.96 -25.33 10.03
N VAL A 45 -4.86 -24.34 10.12
CA VAL A 45 -5.08 -23.35 9.07
C VAL A 45 -4.06 -22.22 9.24
N VAL A 46 -3.03 -22.23 8.41
CA VAL A 46 -1.95 -21.23 8.45
C VAL A 46 -2.25 -20.06 7.52
N ILE A 47 -2.46 -18.88 8.09
CA ILE A 47 -2.69 -17.64 7.34
C ILE A 47 -1.37 -16.94 7.09
N HIS A 48 -0.95 -16.88 5.83
CA HIS A 48 0.25 -16.17 5.42
C HIS A 48 -0.03 -14.68 5.16
N PRO A 49 0.95 -13.80 5.45
CA PRO A 49 0.83 -12.39 5.10
C PRO A 49 0.78 -12.21 3.58
N THR A 50 -0.14 -11.38 3.12
CA THR A 50 -0.29 -11.06 1.68
C THR A 50 0.51 -9.84 1.27
N THR A 51 0.51 -8.80 2.10
CA THR A 51 1.19 -7.54 1.79
C THR A 51 1.61 -6.82 3.07
N ILE A 52 2.65 -6.02 2.97
CA ILE A 52 3.04 -5.06 4.00
C ILE A 52 2.60 -3.69 3.51
N THR A 53 1.80 -2.99 4.31
CA THR A 53 1.45 -1.59 4.05
C THR A 53 2.40 -0.71 4.84
N ASN A 54 3.37 -0.11 4.16
CA ASN A 54 4.27 0.86 4.75
C ASN A 54 3.54 2.18 4.95
N ARG A 55 3.64 2.75 6.15
CA ARG A 55 3.11 4.05 6.51
C ARG A 55 4.18 4.85 7.25
N LEU A 56 3.83 6.08 7.59
CA LEU A 56 4.75 7.05 8.16
C LEU A 56 5.44 6.58 9.45
N SER A 57 4.86 5.65 10.20
CA SER A 57 5.46 5.13 11.45
C SER A 57 6.80 4.43 11.25
N THR A 58 7.04 3.80 10.10
CA THR A 58 8.34 3.19 9.78
C THR A 58 9.34 4.20 9.23
N ASP A 59 8.87 5.24 8.55
CA ASP A 59 9.72 6.25 7.93
C ASP A 59 10.18 7.33 8.93
N ILE A 60 9.31 7.72 9.88
CA ILE A 60 9.62 8.74 10.89
C ILE A 60 10.74 8.30 11.85
N TYR A 61 10.76 7.04 12.25
CA TYR A 61 11.77 6.55 13.21
C TYR A 61 13.17 6.39 12.60
N SER A 62 13.29 6.48 11.27
CA SER A 62 14.56 6.33 10.57
C SER A 62 15.30 7.67 10.36
N THR A 63 14.66 8.82 10.58
CA THR A 63 15.27 10.12 10.32
C THR A 63 15.21 11.08 11.51
N GLY A 64 16.37 11.65 11.86
CA GLY A 64 16.46 12.79 12.77
C GLY A 64 16.34 14.16 12.07
N ASP A 65 16.13 14.19 10.74
CA ASP A 65 16.02 15.44 9.97
C ASP A 65 14.58 15.97 10.01
N PRO A 66 14.32 17.10 10.68
CA PRO A 66 12.96 17.66 10.81
C PRO A 66 12.36 18.10 9.48
N TYR A 67 13.16 18.48 8.50
CA TYR A 67 12.68 18.90 7.18
C TYR A 67 12.17 17.70 6.37
N ILE A 68 12.85 16.57 6.50
CA ILE A 68 12.40 15.32 5.86
C ILE A 68 11.11 14.83 6.51
N LEU A 69 10.95 14.96 7.83
CA LEU A 69 9.69 14.66 8.51
C LEU A 69 8.53 15.48 7.99
N VAL A 70 8.72 16.79 7.79
CA VAL A 70 7.69 17.68 7.23
C VAL A 70 7.34 17.26 5.80
N ALA A 71 8.33 16.96 4.97
CA ALA A 71 8.12 16.50 3.60
C ALA A 71 7.34 15.16 3.55
N LEU A 72 7.72 14.19 4.37
CA LEU A 72 7.04 12.90 4.46
C LEU A 72 5.58 13.05 4.94
N LYS A 73 5.34 13.82 6.00
CA LYS A 73 3.99 14.11 6.50
C LYS A 73 3.12 14.73 5.39
N TYR A 74 3.63 15.72 4.68
CA TYR A 74 2.91 16.37 3.59
C TYR A 74 2.55 15.39 2.49
N ILE A 75 3.49 14.54 2.06
CA ILE A 75 3.26 13.51 1.04
C ILE A 75 2.14 12.56 1.47
N HIS A 76 2.21 12.00 2.68
CA HIS A 76 1.21 11.04 3.17
C HIS A 76 -0.18 11.66 3.34
N GLN A 77 -0.27 12.91 3.79
CA GLN A 77 -1.55 13.61 3.95
C GLN A 77 -2.23 13.94 2.60
N ASN A 78 -1.43 14.15 1.55
CA ASN A 78 -1.93 14.59 0.25
C ASN A 78 -1.80 13.51 -0.85
N LEU A 79 -1.52 12.25 -0.51
CA LEU A 79 -1.23 11.18 -1.46
C LEU A 79 -2.35 10.98 -2.50
N ALA A 80 -3.62 11.12 -2.09
CA ALA A 80 -4.79 10.98 -2.95
C ALA A 80 -5.01 12.19 -3.89
N THR A 81 -4.32 13.30 -3.64
CA THR A 81 -4.42 14.51 -4.48
C THR A 81 -3.30 14.52 -5.53
N LYS A 82 -3.41 15.43 -6.49
CA LYS A 82 -2.37 15.60 -7.51
C LYS A 82 -1.21 16.43 -6.95
N ILE A 83 -0.39 15.82 -6.07
CA ILE A 83 0.83 16.46 -5.58
C ILE A 83 1.98 16.34 -6.57
N THR A 84 2.80 17.38 -6.62
CA THR A 84 4.06 17.44 -7.39
C THR A 84 5.26 17.54 -6.45
N VAL A 85 6.46 17.33 -6.97
CA VAL A 85 7.71 17.53 -6.21
C VAL A 85 7.83 18.96 -5.73
N GLU A 86 7.40 19.93 -6.54
CA GLU A 86 7.39 21.35 -6.23
C GLU A 86 6.53 21.68 -5.00
N ASP A 87 5.39 21.02 -4.87
CA ASP A 87 4.51 21.21 -3.71
C ASP A 87 5.17 20.72 -2.43
N VAL A 88 5.93 19.63 -2.48
CA VAL A 88 6.71 19.11 -1.35
C VAL A 88 7.84 20.06 -1.00
N VAL A 89 8.57 20.58 -2.00
CA VAL A 89 9.67 21.53 -1.80
C VAL A 89 9.19 22.81 -1.10
N ARG A 90 8.00 23.30 -1.43
CA ARG A 90 7.41 24.50 -0.79
C ARG A 90 7.11 24.33 0.71
N GLN A 91 7.06 23.10 1.22
CA GLN A 91 6.77 22.86 2.65
C GLN A 91 7.97 23.04 3.55
N VAL A 92 9.18 23.15 2.99
CA VAL A 92 10.42 23.23 3.77
C VAL A 92 11.29 24.38 3.30
N PRO A 93 12.07 25.03 4.19
CA PRO A 93 12.95 26.14 3.84
C PRO A 93 14.29 25.63 3.26
N LEU A 94 14.25 24.66 2.37
CA LEU A 94 15.41 24.10 1.69
C LEU A 94 15.31 24.31 0.19
N SER A 95 16.46 24.46 -0.48
CA SER A 95 16.47 24.40 -1.93
C SER A 95 16.06 23.00 -2.41
N ARG A 96 15.43 22.92 -3.60
CA ARG A 96 15.01 21.65 -4.20
C ARG A 96 16.15 20.62 -4.21
N ARG A 97 17.35 21.04 -4.62
CA ARG A 97 18.53 20.17 -4.71
C ARG A 97 18.91 19.58 -3.36
N LEU A 98 18.93 20.41 -2.32
CA LEU A 98 19.30 19.98 -0.98
C LEU A 98 18.25 19.03 -0.39
N LEU A 99 16.97 19.34 -0.55
CA LEU A 99 15.89 18.46 -0.13
C LEU A 99 15.95 17.10 -0.84
N GLU A 100 16.17 17.06 -2.15
CA GLU A 100 16.26 15.79 -2.90
C GLU A 100 17.44 14.92 -2.45
N ILE A 101 18.60 15.53 -2.12
CA ILE A 101 19.76 14.81 -1.59
C ILE A 101 19.43 14.20 -0.23
N HIS A 102 18.95 15.01 0.72
CA HIS A 102 18.59 14.53 2.07
C HIS A 102 17.48 13.50 2.03
N PHE A 103 16.44 13.76 1.25
CA PHE A 103 15.33 12.84 1.11
C PHE A 103 15.78 11.47 0.59
N LYS A 104 16.66 11.46 -0.44
CA LYS A 104 17.22 10.22 -0.97
C LYS A 104 18.15 9.50 0.02
N GLN A 105 18.91 10.22 0.82
CA GLN A 105 19.75 9.63 1.87
C GLN A 105 18.92 8.92 2.93
N VAL A 106 17.77 9.49 3.30
CA VAL A 106 16.89 8.97 4.34
C VAL A 106 15.98 7.83 3.80
N THR A 107 15.34 8.05 2.64
CA THR A 107 14.32 7.12 2.12
C THR A 107 14.86 6.13 1.09
N GLY A 108 16.09 6.30 0.62
CA GLY A 108 16.69 5.49 -0.44
C GLY A 108 16.18 5.81 -1.84
N SER A 109 15.21 6.73 -2.01
CA SER A 109 14.57 7.04 -3.29
C SER A 109 14.37 8.53 -3.50
N SER A 110 14.17 8.97 -4.75
CA SER A 110 13.78 10.36 -5.02
C SER A 110 12.36 10.63 -4.52
N ILE A 111 12.03 11.91 -4.27
CA ILE A 111 10.67 12.32 -3.86
C ILE A 111 9.61 11.82 -4.85
N TYR A 112 9.86 11.97 -6.15
CA TYR A 112 8.95 11.47 -7.20
C TYR A 112 8.74 9.97 -7.11
N GLN A 113 9.82 9.18 -6.98
CA GLN A 113 9.75 7.73 -6.91
C GLN A 113 9.05 7.26 -5.63
N TYR A 114 9.26 7.95 -4.52
CA TYR A 114 8.61 7.67 -3.25
C TYR A 114 7.09 7.86 -3.35
N ILE A 115 6.63 9.02 -3.87
CA ILE A 115 5.21 9.29 -4.10
C ILE A 115 4.60 8.23 -5.05
N PHE A 116 5.31 7.91 -6.13
CA PHE A 116 4.87 6.91 -7.10
C PHE A 116 4.71 5.52 -6.46
N ASN A 117 5.69 5.07 -5.67
CA ASN A 117 5.63 3.77 -4.98
C ASN A 117 4.44 3.70 -4.01
N LEU A 118 4.21 4.75 -3.21
CA LEU A 118 3.07 4.82 -2.29
C LEU A 118 1.73 4.73 -3.04
N ARG A 119 1.61 5.43 -4.17
CA ARG A 119 0.40 5.36 -5.01
C ARG A 119 0.20 3.97 -5.61
N MET A 120 1.27 3.33 -6.06
CA MET A 120 1.23 1.97 -6.60
C MET A 120 0.84 0.95 -5.54
N GLU A 121 1.33 1.09 -4.31
CA GLU A 121 0.92 0.24 -3.19
C GLU A 121 -0.57 0.42 -2.88
N ARG A 122 -1.04 1.66 -2.76
CA ARG A 122 -2.45 1.94 -2.53
C ARG A 122 -3.34 1.43 -3.67
N PHE A 123 -2.90 1.61 -4.92
CA PHE A 123 -3.57 1.06 -6.09
C PHE A 123 -3.68 -0.47 -6.01
N SER A 124 -2.59 -1.18 -5.67
CA SER A 124 -2.61 -2.64 -5.55
C SER A 124 -3.57 -3.14 -4.47
N GLN A 125 -3.70 -2.42 -3.36
CA GLN A 125 -4.67 -2.75 -2.30
C GLN A 125 -6.11 -2.57 -2.78
N LEU A 126 -6.42 -1.42 -3.40
CA LEU A 126 -7.77 -1.14 -3.91
C LEU A 126 -8.19 -2.09 -5.03
N LEU A 127 -7.24 -2.62 -5.83
CA LEU A 127 -7.53 -3.68 -6.80
C LEU A 127 -8.12 -4.93 -6.15
N LEU A 128 -7.72 -5.25 -4.92
CA LEU A 128 -8.20 -6.44 -4.19
C LEU A 128 -9.47 -6.14 -3.38
N GLU A 129 -9.58 -4.94 -2.82
CA GLU A 129 -10.66 -4.54 -1.93
C GLU A 129 -11.92 -4.07 -2.67
N SER A 130 -11.76 -3.51 -3.88
CA SER A 130 -12.85 -2.88 -4.63
C SER A 130 -13.21 -3.62 -5.91
N SER A 131 -14.49 -3.53 -6.32
CA SER A 131 -14.99 -4.01 -7.61
C SER A 131 -14.97 -2.94 -8.69
N GLU A 132 -14.55 -1.72 -8.37
CA GLU A 132 -14.55 -0.58 -9.27
C GLU A 132 -13.68 -0.84 -10.52
N PRO A 133 -13.96 -0.14 -11.63
CA PRO A 133 -13.12 -0.17 -12.81
C PRO A 133 -11.67 0.19 -12.48
N ILE A 134 -10.72 -0.51 -13.09
CA ILE A 134 -9.27 -0.31 -12.82
C ILE A 134 -8.86 1.14 -13.10
N ALA A 135 -9.45 1.77 -14.11
CA ALA A 135 -9.19 3.17 -14.45
C ALA A 135 -9.63 4.13 -13.34
N ASP A 136 -10.79 3.90 -12.74
CA ASP A 136 -11.33 4.75 -11.68
C ASP A 136 -10.50 4.62 -10.41
N ILE A 137 -10.07 3.40 -10.08
CA ILE A 137 -9.13 3.17 -8.97
C ILE A 137 -7.80 3.90 -9.22
N ALA A 138 -7.26 3.84 -10.44
CA ALA A 138 -6.03 4.54 -10.78
C ALA A 138 -6.17 6.06 -10.60
N MET A 139 -7.28 6.61 -11.03
CA MET A 139 -7.58 8.05 -10.88
C MET A 139 -7.73 8.43 -9.40
N SER A 140 -8.39 7.61 -8.59
CA SER A 140 -8.61 7.88 -7.16
C SER A 140 -7.33 7.93 -6.33
N VAL A 141 -6.27 7.26 -6.78
CA VAL A 141 -4.94 7.29 -6.15
C VAL A 141 -3.96 8.27 -6.80
N GLY A 142 -4.42 9.08 -7.77
CA GLY A 142 -3.61 10.09 -8.44
C GLY A 142 -2.68 9.55 -9.54
N LEU A 143 -2.97 8.36 -10.08
CA LEU A 143 -2.26 7.76 -11.22
C LEU A 143 -3.02 8.07 -12.51
N SER A 144 -2.77 9.23 -13.10
CA SER A 144 -3.53 9.73 -14.26
C SER A 144 -3.12 9.14 -15.61
N ASP A 145 -1.92 8.56 -15.73
CA ASP A 145 -1.43 7.96 -16.97
C ASP A 145 -1.71 6.45 -17.02
N TYR A 146 -2.96 6.11 -17.33
CA TYR A 146 -3.42 4.72 -17.40
C TYR A 146 -2.67 3.87 -18.44
N LYS A 147 -2.26 4.45 -19.59
CA LYS A 147 -1.58 3.69 -20.65
C LYS A 147 -0.21 3.17 -20.18
N ASN A 148 0.48 3.97 -19.40
CA ASN A 148 1.79 3.62 -18.85
C ASN A 148 1.70 2.80 -17.55
N LEU A 149 0.60 2.98 -16.80
CA LEU A 149 0.37 2.33 -15.52
C LEU A 149 0.41 0.80 -15.62
N ALA A 150 -0.27 0.21 -16.60
CA ALA A 150 -0.32 -1.24 -16.76
C ALA A 150 1.07 -1.84 -16.97
N ARG A 151 1.93 -1.16 -17.75
CA ARG A 151 3.32 -1.57 -17.98
C ARG A 151 4.15 -1.43 -16.71
N GLN A 152 4.04 -0.30 -16.01
CA GLN A 152 4.77 -0.04 -14.76
C GLN A 152 4.35 -1.01 -13.66
N PHE A 153 3.06 -1.27 -13.52
CA PHE A 153 2.53 -2.25 -12.56
C PHE A 153 3.03 -3.66 -12.86
N LYS A 154 3.08 -4.07 -14.15
CA LYS A 154 3.63 -5.36 -14.55
C LYS A 154 5.12 -5.49 -14.24
N LEU A 155 5.90 -4.42 -14.39
CA LEU A 155 7.30 -4.40 -13.99
C LEU A 155 7.46 -4.55 -12.47
N TRP A 156 6.57 -3.95 -11.70
CA TRP A 156 6.62 -3.95 -10.23
C TRP A 156 6.08 -5.23 -9.59
N LYS A 157 4.90 -5.72 -10.03
CA LYS A 157 4.23 -6.91 -9.46
C LYS A 157 4.33 -8.17 -10.31
N LYS A 158 4.95 -8.11 -11.51
CA LYS A 158 5.06 -9.20 -12.50
C LYS A 158 3.73 -9.58 -13.17
N TYR A 159 2.63 -8.94 -12.82
CA TYR A 159 1.28 -9.12 -13.37
C TYR A 159 0.72 -7.80 -13.84
N THR A 160 -0.16 -7.83 -14.85
CA THR A 160 -0.99 -6.65 -15.16
C THR A 160 -2.01 -6.40 -14.03
N PRO A 161 -2.55 -5.18 -13.88
CA PRO A 161 -3.57 -4.92 -12.86
C PRO A 161 -4.77 -5.86 -12.91
N ALA A 162 -5.21 -6.23 -14.13
CA ALA A 162 -6.33 -7.15 -14.32
C ALA A 162 -5.99 -8.59 -13.89
N GLU A 163 -4.81 -9.08 -14.28
CA GLU A 163 -4.31 -10.40 -13.85
C GLU A 163 -4.12 -10.44 -12.34
N TYR A 164 -3.52 -9.40 -11.76
CA TYR A 164 -3.30 -9.29 -10.33
C TYR A 164 -4.62 -9.35 -9.55
N ARG A 165 -5.64 -8.62 -9.97
CA ARG A 165 -6.99 -8.68 -9.41
C ARG A 165 -7.59 -10.09 -9.52
N LYS A 166 -7.46 -10.74 -10.69
CA LYS A 166 -8.03 -12.07 -10.92
C LYS A 166 -7.39 -13.14 -10.05
N ILE A 167 -6.06 -13.08 -9.86
CA ILE A 167 -5.29 -14.10 -9.14
C ILE A 167 -5.42 -13.94 -7.62
N HIS A 168 -5.38 -12.71 -7.12
CA HIS A 168 -5.28 -12.44 -5.68
C HIS A 168 -6.58 -12.03 -5.02
N ARG A 169 -7.62 -11.71 -5.79
CA ARG A 169 -8.94 -11.43 -5.24
C ARG A 169 -9.63 -12.73 -4.93
N VAL A 170 -9.89 -12.97 -3.65
CA VAL A 170 -10.76 -14.07 -3.21
C VAL A 170 -12.20 -13.72 -3.62
N LYS A 171 -12.85 -14.65 -4.32
CA LYS A 171 -14.29 -14.56 -4.63
C LYS A 171 -15.11 -14.71 -3.38
#